data_a759950c8cb3809c141a5432ee8ad124
#
_entry.id   a759950c8cb3809c141a5432ee8ad124
#
_cell.length_a   1.000
_cell.length_b   1.000
_cell.length_c   1.000
_cell.angle_alpha   90.00
_cell.angle_beta   90.00
_cell.angle_gamma   90.00
#
_symmetry.space_group_name_H-M   'P 1'
#
loop_
_entity.id
_entity.type
_entity.pdbx_description
1 polymer ?
#
loop_
_entity_poly.entity_id
_entity_poly.type
_entity_poly.pdbx_seq_one_letter_code
_entity_poly.pdbx_strand_id
1 'polypeptide(L)'
;MLYPTRFDVIVVGGGHAGTEAALAAARMGMSCNPSIGGIGKGHLVKEVDALGGAMAAATDEGGIQFRILNASKGPAVRATRAQADRVLYKAAIRRRLENQPKLWLFQQAVDDLTVVGDRVTGVVTQIGLRFEAPAVVLTAGTFLNGLVHVGMQNYSAGRAGDPPAISL
;
A
#
# COMPACT_ATOMS: atom_id res chain seq x y z
N MET A 1 -4.94 25.54 -0.72
CA MET A 1 -6.13 25.55 -1.60
C MET A 1 -7.02 24.37 -1.23
N LEU A 2 -8.36 24.53 -1.26
CA LEU A 2 -9.28 23.40 -1.01
C LEU A 2 -9.66 22.73 -2.33
N TYR A 3 -9.63 21.39 -2.37
CA TYR A 3 -10.12 20.62 -3.50
C TYR A 3 -11.66 20.70 -3.56
N PRO A 4 -12.27 20.89 -4.74
CA PRO A 4 -13.70 21.25 -4.84
C PRO A 4 -14.66 20.10 -4.50
N THR A 5 -14.19 18.85 -4.48
CA THR A 5 -14.99 17.68 -4.14
C THR A 5 -14.70 17.18 -2.74
N ARG A 6 -15.74 16.90 -1.96
CA ARG A 6 -15.66 16.22 -0.67
C ARG A 6 -15.79 14.70 -0.89
N PHE A 7 -14.99 13.94 -0.17
CA PHE A 7 -14.97 12.47 -0.25
C PHE A 7 -15.58 11.87 1.01
N ASP A 8 -16.08 10.65 0.93
CA ASP A 8 -16.55 9.90 2.10
C ASP A 8 -15.36 9.34 2.89
N VAL A 9 -14.33 8.88 2.18
CA VAL A 9 -13.10 8.31 2.76
C VAL A 9 -11.91 8.77 1.94
N ILE A 10 -10.83 9.14 2.62
CA ILE A 10 -9.51 9.35 2.01
C ILE A 10 -8.58 8.24 2.50
N VAL A 11 -7.87 7.60 1.57
CA VAL A 11 -6.81 6.64 1.92
C VAL A 11 -5.45 7.23 1.56
N VAL A 12 -4.56 7.28 2.52
CA VAL A 12 -3.20 7.80 2.37
C VAL A 12 -2.22 6.63 2.32
N GLY A 13 -1.51 6.53 1.21
CA GLY A 13 -0.49 5.50 1.00
C GLY A 13 -0.86 4.48 -0.08
N GLY A 14 0.10 4.22 -0.98
CA GLY A 14 -0.03 3.34 -2.14
C GLY A 14 0.65 1.98 -1.96
N GLY A 15 0.82 1.49 -0.74
CA GLY A 15 1.32 0.16 -0.42
C GLY A 15 0.25 -0.95 -0.53
N HIS A 16 0.60 -2.19 -0.17
CA HIS A 16 -0.35 -3.31 -0.21
C HIS A 16 -1.58 -3.04 0.67
N ALA A 17 -1.38 -2.55 1.90
CA ALA A 17 -2.48 -2.18 2.80
C ALA A 17 -3.34 -1.05 2.21
N GLY A 18 -2.71 -0.01 1.63
CA GLY A 18 -3.43 1.06 0.96
C GLY A 18 -4.19 0.59 -0.27
N THR A 19 -3.65 -0.36 -1.03
CA THR A 19 -4.34 -0.93 -2.20
C THR A 19 -5.57 -1.71 -1.77
N GLU A 20 -5.48 -2.56 -0.76
CA GLU A 20 -6.62 -3.30 -0.24
C GLU A 20 -7.61 -2.35 0.47
N ALA A 21 -7.09 -1.41 1.27
CA ALA A 21 -7.92 -0.34 1.82
C ALA A 21 -8.52 0.52 0.73
N ALA A 22 -7.80 0.77 -0.42
CA ALA A 22 -8.18 1.69 -1.52
C ALA A 22 -8.85 1.03 -2.73
N LEU A 23 -8.80 -0.25 -2.95
CA LEU A 23 -9.73 -0.99 -3.69
C LEU A 23 -11.02 -0.94 -2.93
N ALA A 24 -10.58 -0.36 -2.06
CA ALA A 24 -10.30 0.85 -1.26
C ALA A 24 -9.44 1.96 -1.82
N ALA A 25 -8.37 2.34 -2.19
CA ALA A 25 -7.77 3.42 -3.03
C ALA A 25 -6.24 3.37 -3.23
N ALA A 26 -5.73 3.83 -4.35
CA ALA A 26 -4.45 4.45 -4.71
C ALA A 26 -3.19 3.62 -5.06
N ARG A 27 -2.22 4.24 -5.76
CA ARG A 27 -1.10 3.73 -6.57
C ARG A 27 0.19 3.41 -5.81
N MET A 28 0.99 2.47 -6.36
CA MET A 28 2.25 1.99 -5.76
C MET A 28 3.50 2.19 -6.63
N GLY A 29 4.61 2.58 -5.96
CA GLY A 29 5.95 2.33 -6.44
C GLY A 29 6.59 1.17 -5.66
N MET A 30 7.33 0.29 -6.34
CA MET A 30 8.10 -0.82 -5.73
C MET A 30 9.55 -0.79 -6.19
N SER A 31 10.49 -1.07 -5.27
CA SER A 31 11.92 -1.08 -5.56
C SER A 31 12.47 -2.46 -5.91
N CYS A 32 11.68 -3.52 -5.67
CA CYS A 32 12.06 -4.92 -5.95
C CYS A 32 10.83 -5.70 -6.44
N ASN A 33 11.03 -6.93 -6.92
CA ASN A 33 9.92 -7.81 -7.28
C ASN A 33 9.10 -8.18 -6.05
N PRO A 34 7.76 -8.12 -6.13
CA PRO A 34 6.90 -8.46 -5.01
C PRO A 34 7.07 -9.92 -4.60
N SER A 35 7.22 -10.15 -3.30
CA SER A 35 7.15 -11.49 -2.70
C SER A 35 5.90 -11.57 -1.85
N ILE A 36 4.91 -12.32 -2.33
CA ILE A 36 3.60 -12.45 -1.72
C ILE A 36 3.53 -13.79 -1.01
N GLY A 37 3.39 -13.76 0.32
CA GLY A 37 3.29 -14.98 1.13
C GLY A 37 4.49 -15.22 2.05
N GLY A 38 4.56 -16.42 2.58
CA GLY A 38 5.44 -16.83 3.66
C GLY A 38 4.67 -17.04 4.96
N ILE A 39 5.36 -17.40 6.06
CA ILE A 39 4.73 -17.62 7.35
C ILE A 39 4.11 -16.30 7.85
N GLY A 40 2.87 -16.33 8.30
CA GLY A 40 2.07 -15.15 8.67
C GLY A 40 1.50 -14.44 7.46
N LYS A 41 2.33 -13.85 6.60
CA LYS A 41 1.88 -13.10 5.43
C LYS A 41 1.02 -13.93 4.46
N GLY A 42 1.39 -15.18 4.18
CA GLY A 42 0.61 -16.06 3.31
C GLY A 42 -0.78 -16.41 3.87
N HIS A 43 -0.91 -16.47 5.19
CA HIS A 43 -2.21 -16.68 5.85
C HIS A 43 -3.09 -15.44 5.70
N LEU A 44 -2.56 -14.25 6.02
CA LEU A 44 -3.29 -12.99 5.89
C LEU A 44 -3.72 -12.71 4.43
N VAL A 45 -2.87 -13.03 3.44
CA VAL A 45 -3.23 -12.90 2.02
C VAL A 45 -4.43 -13.74 1.67
N LYS A 46 -4.54 -14.99 2.18
CA LYS A 46 -5.68 -15.87 1.94
C LYS A 46 -6.95 -15.36 2.62
N GLU A 47 -6.84 -14.79 3.81
CA GLU A 47 -7.97 -14.18 4.52
C GLU A 47 -8.51 -12.97 3.76
N VAL A 48 -7.62 -12.10 3.31
CA VAL A 48 -7.98 -10.92 2.48
C VAL A 48 -8.58 -11.35 1.15
N ASP A 49 -8.03 -12.38 0.51
CA ASP A 49 -8.55 -12.94 -0.74
C ASP A 49 -9.98 -13.51 -0.58
N ALA A 50 -10.22 -14.23 0.52
CA ALA A 50 -11.55 -14.75 0.84
C ALA A 50 -12.61 -13.64 1.05
N LEU A 51 -12.17 -12.43 1.37
CA LEU A 51 -13.00 -11.22 1.47
C LEU A 51 -13.10 -10.44 0.14
N GLY A 52 -12.56 -10.97 -0.95
CA GLY A 52 -12.57 -10.32 -2.27
C GLY A 52 -11.42 -9.35 -2.50
N GLY A 53 -10.32 -9.47 -1.74
CA GLY A 53 -9.13 -8.63 -1.89
C GLY A 53 -8.40 -8.82 -3.21
N ALA A 54 -7.62 -7.83 -3.59
CA ALA A 54 -6.99 -7.75 -4.91
C ALA A 54 -5.60 -8.39 -4.97
N MET A 55 -4.92 -8.52 -3.83
CA MET A 55 -3.51 -8.90 -3.79
C MET A 55 -3.26 -10.30 -4.37
N ALA A 56 -4.06 -11.30 -3.98
CA ALA A 56 -3.92 -12.66 -4.48
C ALA A 56 -4.22 -12.74 -5.98
N ALA A 57 -5.34 -12.18 -6.41
CA ALA A 57 -5.72 -12.15 -7.82
C ALA A 57 -4.71 -11.39 -8.72
N ALA A 58 -4.12 -10.30 -8.24
CA ALA A 58 -3.04 -9.61 -8.96
C ALA A 58 -1.74 -10.42 -8.96
N THR A 59 -1.51 -11.23 -7.92
CA THR A 59 -0.37 -12.15 -7.86
C THR A 59 -0.51 -13.29 -8.86
N ASP A 60 -1.71 -13.83 -9.03
CA ASP A 60 -1.97 -14.88 -10.03
C ASP A 60 -1.75 -14.38 -11.46
N GLU A 61 -2.04 -13.11 -11.74
CA GLU A 61 -1.78 -12.48 -13.04
C GLU A 61 -0.29 -12.15 -13.27
N GLY A 62 0.43 -11.77 -12.23
CA GLY A 62 1.83 -11.31 -12.32
C GLY A 62 2.85 -12.28 -11.75
N GLY A 63 2.44 -13.48 -11.32
CA GLY A 63 3.30 -14.46 -10.66
C GLY A 63 4.29 -15.12 -11.60
N ILE A 64 5.55 -15.18 -11.17
CA ILE A 64 6.65 -15.84 -11.90
C ILE A 64 7.17 -17.09 -11.20
N GLN A 65 6.90 -17.22 -9.89
CA GLN A 65 7.27 -18.40 -9.11
C GLN A 65 6.28 -18.63 -7.99
N PHE A 66 5.81 -19.85 -7.86
CA PHE A 66 4.91 -20.29 -6.79
C PHE A 66 5.56 -21.44 -6.02
N ARG A 67 5.57 -21.37 -4.69
CA ARG A 67 6.20 -22.38 -3.85
C ARG A 67 5.46 -22.54 -2.52
N ILE A 68 5.40 -23.78 -2.03
CA ILE A 68 5.01 -24.06 -0.65
C ILE A 68 6.28 -24.10 0.19
N LEU A 69 6.36 -23.20 1.18
CA LEU A 69 7.44 -23.15 2.15
C LEU A 69 7.14 -24.11 3.31
N ASN A 70 8.21 -24.64 3.92
CA ASN A 70 8.14 -25.51 5.09
C ASN A 70 7.21 -26.74 4.95
N ALA A 71 7.10 -27.29 3.74
CA ALA A 71 6.23 -28.45 3.48
C ALA A 71 6.54 -29.66 4.38
N SER A 72 7.81 -29.83 4.74
CA SER A 72 8.30 -30.90 5.63
C SER A 72 8.24 -30.57 7.13
N LYS A 73 7.88 -29.35 7.51
CA LYS A 73 7.92 -28.87 8.91
C LYS A 73 6.58 -28.98 9.62
N GLY A 74 5.54 -29.43 8.94
CA GLY A 74 4.19 -29.57 9.48
C GLY A 74 3.21 -28.46 9.08
N PRO A 75 1.90 -28.69 9.30
CA PRO A 75 0.83 -27.79 8.79
C PRO A 75 0.89 -26.37 9.35
N ALA A 76 1.25 -26.22 10.62
CA ALA A 76 1.24 -24.93 11.32
C ALA A 76 2.20 -23.87 10.73
N VAL A 77 3.28 -24.33 10.09
CA VAL A 77 4.29 -23.46 9.49
C VAL A 77 4.33 -23.56 7.96
N ARG A 78 3.48 -24.41 7.38
CA ARG A 78 3.35 -24.56 5.94
C ARG A 78 2.70 -23.32 5.36
N ALA A 79 3.36 -22.62 4.45
CA ALA A 79 2.87 -21.38 3.89
C ALA A 79 3.12 -21.33 2.37
N THR A 80 2.17 -20.76 1.64
CA THR A 80 2.35 -20.43 0.23
C THR A 80 3.19 -19.19 0.08
N ARG A 81 4.04 -19.15 -0.94
CA ARG A 81 4.78 -17.97 -1.36
C ARG A 81 4.71 -17.87 -2.88
N ALA A 82 4.35 -16.69 -3.36
CA ALA A 82 4.48 -16.32 -4.75
C ALA A 82 5.52 -15.21 -4.89
N GLN A 83 6.31 -15.26 -5.95
CA GLN A 83 7.12 -14.15 -6.39
C GLN A 83 6.50 -13.65 -7.70
N ALA A 84 6.19 -12.36 -7.75
CA ALA A 84 5.54 -11.75 -8.89
C ALA A 84 6.50 -10.82 -9.65
N ASP A 85 6.34 -10.75 -10.96
CA ASP A 85 6.97 -9.71 -11.76
C ASP A 85 6.40 -8.35 -11.35
N ARG A 86 7.30 -7.39 -11.09
CA ARG A 86 6.91 -6.06 -10.60
C ARG A 86 6.05 -5.29 -11.59
N VAL A 87 6.35 -5.40 -12.87
CA VAL A 87 5.64 -4.65 -13.92
C VAL A 87 4.24 -5.22 -14.12
N LEU A 88 4.13 -6.54 -14.22
CA LEU A 88 2.85 -7.23 -14.41
C LEU A 88 1.95 -7.07 -13.17
N TYR A 89 2.48 -7.26 -11.97
CA TYR A 89 1.74 -7.08 -10.73
C TYR A 89 1.22 -5.62 -10.58
N LYS A 90 2.09 -4.64 -10.85
CA LYS A 90 1.71 -3.22 -10.83
C LYS A 90 0.62 -2.92 -11.86
N ALA A 91 0.71 -3.47 -13.07
CA ALA A 91 -0.30 -3.28 -14.10
C ALA A 91 -1.64 -3.91 -13.69
N ALA A 92 -1.62 -5.11 -13.10
CA ALA A 92 -2.82 -5.80 -12.60
C ALA A 92 -3.54 -4.99 -11.50
N ILE A 93 -2.80 -4.48 -10.51
CA ILE A 93 -3.33 -3.61 -9.46
C ILE A 93 -3.86 -2.30 -10.05
N ARG A 94 -3.07 -1.64 -10.90
CA ARG A 94 -3.46 -0.37 -11.53
C ARG A 94 -4.77 -0.50 -12.30
N ARG A 95 -4.92 -1.55 -13.12
CA ARG A 95 -6.14 -1.82 -13.88
C ARG A 95 -7.36 -1.96 -12.97
N ARG A 96 -7.23 -2.64 -11.82
CA ARG A 96 -8.32 -2.77 -10.84
C ARG A 96 -8.70 -1.42 -10.25
N LEU A 97 -7.72 -0.63 -9.83
CA LEU A 97 -7.96 0.68 -9.23
C LEU A 97 -8.57 1.67 -10.22
N GLU A 98 -8.03 1.77 -11.43
CA GLU A 98 -8.47 2.73 -12.45
C GLU A 98 -9.86 2.39 -13.01
N ASN A 99 -10.30 1.15 -12.93
CA ASN A 99 -11.64 0.72 -13.34
C ASN A 99 -12.64 0.60 -12.18
N GLN A 100 -12.23 0.91 -10.94
CA GLN A 100 -13.12 0.84 -9.79
C GLN A 100 -14.09 2.04 -9.78
N PRO A 101 -15.41 1.83 -9.88
CA PRO A 101 -16.38 2.91 -9.75
C PRO A 101 -16.25 3.65 -8.42
N LYS A 102 -16.51 4.97 -8.42
CA LYS A 102 -16.44 5.84 -7.24
C LYS A 102 -15.06 5.96 -6.58
N LEU A 103 -14.01 5.50 -7.24
CA LEU A 103 -12.63 5.64 -6.79
C LEU A 103 -11.92 6.74 -7.58
N TRP A 104 -11.30 7.68 -6.88
CA TRP A 104 -10.50 8.76 -7.43
C TRP A 104 -9.04 8.57 -7.01
N LEU A 105 -8.14 8.55 -7.99
CA LEU A 105 -6.71 8.41 -7.75
C LEU A 105 -6.04 9.77 -7.89
N PHE A 106 -5.35 10.19 -6.84
CA PHE A 106 -4.57 11.42 -6.84
C PHE A 106 -3.12 11.11 -6.43
N GLN A 107 -2.17 11.44 -7.30
CA GLN A 107 -0.76 11.14 -7.07
C GLN A 107 -0.04 12.36 -6.50
N GLN A 108 0.02 12.44 -5.17
CA GLN A 108 0.75 13.46 -4.44
C GLN A 108 1.14 12.93 -3.06
N ALA A 109 2.24 13.44 -2.51
CA ALA A 109 2.59 13.17 -1.12
C ALA A 109 1.61 13.90 -0.19
N VAL A 110 1.20 13.24 0.88
CA VAL A 110 0.44 13.84 1.98
C VAL A 110 1.44 14.25 3.05
N ASP A 111 1.36 15.51 3.47
CA ASP A 111 2.25 16.09 4.46
C ASP A 111 1.62 16.14 5.85
N ASP A 112 0.28 16.26 5.92
CA ASP A 112 -0.38 16.41 7.23
C ASP A 112 -1.86 15.99 7.18
N LEU A 113 -2.41 15.74 8.35
CA LEU A 113 -3.84 15.53 8.58
C LEU A 113 -4.51 16.86 9.00
N THR A 114 -5.72 17.10 8.51
CA THR A 114 -6.53 18.19 9.05
C THR A 114 -7.37 17.67 10.21
N VAL A 115 -7.24 18.31 11.39
CA VAL A 115 -7.93 17.94 12.61
C VAL A 115 -8.72 19.15 13.16
N VAL A 116 -9.95 18.90 13.56
CA VAL A 116 -10.81 19.90 14.23
C VAL A 116 -11.32 19.29 15.53
N GLY A 117 -10.88 19.84 16.67
CA GLY A 117 -11.06 19.19 17.97
C GLY A 117 -10.39 17.81 17.98
N ASP A 118 -11.14 16.76 18.29
CA ASP A 118 -10.66 15.37 18.34
C ASP A 118 -11.00 14.56 17.06
N ARG A 119 -11.32 15.26 15.97
CA ARG A 119 -11.76 14.60 14.72
C ARG A 119 -10.85 14.93 13.55
N VAL A 120 -10.41 13.91 12.84
CA VAL A 120 -9.80 14.08 11.51
C VAL A 120 -10.89 14.51 10.53
N THR A 121 -10.60 15.53 9.73
CA THR A 121 -11.53 16.09 8.74
C THR A 121 -10.99 16.03 7.31
N GLY A 122 -9.76 15.57 7.13
CA GLY A 122 -9.14 15.45 5.82
C GLY A 122 -7.62 15.38 5.87
N VAL A 123 -6.98 15.73 4.75
CA VAL A 123 -5.52 15.72 4.58
C VAL A 123 -5.03 16.96 3.84
N VAL A 124 -3.76 17.29 4.03
CA VAL A 124 -3.03 18.32 3.26
C VAL A 124 -1.91 17.67 2.49
N THR A 125 -1.81 17.97 1.21
CA THR A 125 -0.71 17.49 0.36
C THR A 125 0.49 18.42 0.43
N GLN A 126 1.64 17.94 0.01
CA GLN A 126 2.90 18.68 -0.03
C GLN A 126 2.82 20.02 -0.80
N ILE A 127 1.94 20.14 -1.77
CA ILE A 127 1.69 21.40 -2.49
C ILE A 127 0.65 22.29 -1.83
N GLY A 128 0.20 21.97 -0.60
CA GLY A 128 -0.80 22.73 0.15
C GLY A 128 -2.25 22.55 -0.31
N LEU A 129 -2.54 21.55 -1.15
CA LEU A 129 -3.90 21.20 -1.53
C LEU A 129 -4.56 20.40 -0.40
N ARG A 130 -5.77 20.81 -0.01
CA ARG A 130 -6.54 20.17 1.06
C ARG A 130 -7.67 19.36 0.49
N PHE A 131 -7.82 18.13 0.99
CA PHE A 131 -8.94 17.25 0.71
C PHE A 131 -9.75 17.02 1.98
N GLU A 132 -11.07 17.07 1.89
CA GLU A 132 -11.97 16.84 3.02
C GLU A 132 -12.65 15.47 2.94
N ALA A 133 -12.67 14.77 4.07
CA ALA A 133 -13.44 13.55 4.28
C ALA A 133 -13.70 13.33 5.77
N PRO A 134 -14.84 12.73 6.15
CA PRO A 134 -15.13 12.37 7.54
C PRO A 134 -14.31 11.17 8.04
N ALA A 135 -13.64 10.43 7.14
CA ALA A 135 -12.79 9.30 7.48
C ALA A 135 -11.48 9.35 6.68
N VAL A 136 -10.36 9.07 7.35
CA VAL A 136 -9.03 8.96 6.75
C VAL A 136 -8.41 7.64 7.17
N VAL A 137 -7.98 6.85 6.19
CA VAL A 137 -7.25 5.60 6.40
C VAL A 137 -5.77 5.83 6.07
N LEU A 138 -4.92 5.82 7.09
CA LEU A 138 -3.49 6.04 6.95
C LEU A 138 -2.75 4.71 6.79
N THR A 139 -2.08 4.52 5.65
CA THR A 139 -1.31 3.30 5.32
C THR A 139 0.11 3.63 4.87
N ALA A 140 0.78 4.53 5.59
CA ALA A 140 2.09 5.07 5.25
C ALA A 140 3.24 4.03 5.20
N GLY A 141 3.02 2.84 5.76
CA GLY A 141 3.98 1.74 5.72
C GLY A 141 5.28 2.06 6.48
N THR A 142 6.42 1.73 5.87
CA THR A 142 7.76 1.89 6.45
C THR A 142 8.43 3.21 6.11
N PHE A 143 7.72 4.14 5.47
CA PHE A 143 8.30 5.40 5.00
C PHE A 143 8.25 6.53 6.04
N LEU A 144 7.43 6.38 7.10
CA LEU A 144 7.34 7.37 8.18
C LEU A 144 8.69 7.51 8.86
N ASN A 145 9.26 8.72 8.78
CA ASN A 145 10.59 9.06 9.30
C ASN A 145 11.66 7.99 8.95
N GLY A 146 11.59 7.49 7.72
CA GLY A 146 12.37 6.33 7.29
C GLY A 146 13.87 6.61 7.27
N LEU A 147 14.66 5.64 7.78
CA LEU A 147 16.10 5.66 7.80
C LEU A 147 16.65 4.37 7.18
N VAL A 148 17.49 4.51 6.16
CA VAL A 148 18.19 3.39 5.51
C VAL A 148 19.56 3.22 6.12
N HIS A 149 19.91 1.98 6.44
CA HIS A 149 21.20 1.58 6.97
C HIS A 149 21.99 0.80 5.89
N VAL A 150 23.22 1.23 5.62
CA VAL A 150 24.16 0.52 4.75
C VAL A 150 25.48 0.37 5.52
N GLY A 151 25.64 -0.75 6.22
CA GLY A 151 26.70 -0.92 7.18
C GLY A 151 26.60 0.11 8.31
N MET A 152 27.65 0.90 8.50
CA MET A 152 27.70 1.97 9.52
C MET A 152 27.20 3.33 8.99
N GLN A 153 26.88 3.43 7.71
CA GLN A 153 26.35 4.67 7.13
C GLN A 153 24.82 4.63 7.12
N ASN A 154 24.22 5.79 7.42
CA ASN A 154 22.78 5.96 7.47
C ASN A 154 22.37 7.19 6.67
N TYR A 155 21.21 7.10 6.00
CA TYR A 155 20.60 8.25 5.34
C TYR A 155 19.08 8.18 5.39
N SER A 156 18.44 9.35 5.38
CA SER A 156 16.98 9.44 5.44
C SER A 156 16.37 9.06 4.09
N ALA A 157 15.55 8.02 4.08
CA ALA A 157 14.82 7.54 2.91
C ALA A 157 13.67 6.61 3.33
N GLY A 158 12.66 6.49 2.49
CA GLY A 158 11.60 5.48 2.67
C GLY A 158 12.07 4.08 2.29
N ARG A 159 12.80 4.00 1.18
CA ARG A 159 13.58 2.86 0.71
C ARG A 159 14.61 3.36 -0.31
N ALA A 160 15.47 2.47 -0.84
CA ALA A 160 16.48 2.87 -1.83
C ALA A 160 15.82 3.53 -3.05
N GLY A 161 16.15 4.79 -3.28
CA GLY A 161 15.64 5.60 -4.38
C GLY A 161 14.31 6.33 -4.14
N ASP A 162 13.67 6.17 -2.97
CA ASP A 162 12.43 6.88 -2.63
C ASP A 162 12.60 7.76 -1.39
N PRO A 163 12.03 8.97 -1.37
CA PRO A 163 12.09 9.85 -0.21
C PRO A 163 11.31 9.28 0.99
N PRO A 164 11.67 9.63 2.22
CA PRO A 164 10.88 9.30 3.40
C PRO A 164 9.66 10.22 3.52
N ALA A 165 8.66 9.81 4.27
CA ALA A 165 7.60 10.66 4.75
C ALA A 165 8.01 11.24 6.11
N ILE A 166 8.46 12.49 6.13
CA ILE A 166 8.96 13.16 7.35
C ILE A 166 7.88 14.06 7.95
N SER A 167 7.05 14.67 7.11
CA SER A 167 6.06 15.66 7.54
C SER A 167 4.80 15.04 8.14
N LEU A 168 4.50 13.80 7.79
CA LEU A 168 3.28 13.08 8.20
C LEU A 168 3.44 12.37 9.55
#